data_079be785364fcfe3c30a03b810c37895
#
_entry.id   079be785364fcfe3c30a03b810c37895
#
_cell.length_a   1.000
_cell.length_b   1.000
_cell.length_c   1.000
_cell.angle_alpha   90.00
_cell.angle_beta   90.00
_cell.angle_gamma   90.00
#
_symmetry.space_group_name_H-M   'P 1'
#
loop_
_entity.id
_entity.type
_entity.pdbx_description
1 polymer ?
#
loop_
_entity_poly.entity_id
_entity_poly.type
_entity_poly.pdbx_seq_one_letter_code
_entity_poly.pdbx_strand_id
1 'polypeptide(L)'
;MPLPKDLEPIHIRKAVAYVEEQTAELIDLYLEQANVFSAIVGIFGVKGLHAVSPYKKHKHPDIAQQRFPDLSLNGRLNPPPEQSLESKGSTRPWAIQSHYNHPGWYVVWRYLVDTTETIKPKHPVVIWRVDVVFLLANDWKYEGSKAKEGTGGRTHTFGVSNPAKKLVGAAAYTLRGITVKNGKPVLAER
;
A
#
# COMPACT_ATOMS: atom_id res chain seq x y z
N MET A 1 -0.60 -11.61 -14.55
CA MET A 1 -0.92 -10.22 -14.12
C MET A 1 0.21 -9.30 -14.59
N PRO A 2 -0.08 -8.19 -15.26
CA PRO A 2 0.96 -7.23 -15.62
C PRO A 2 1.50 -6.55 -14.36
N LEU A 3 2.81 -6.55 -14.21
CA LEU A 3 3.53 -5.72 -13.26
C LEU A 3 4.12 -4.51 -13.99
N PRO A 4 4.47 -3.42 -13.29
CA PRO A 4 5.27 -2.35 -13.86
C PRO A 4 6.55 -2.90 -14.47
N LYS A 5 7.07 -2.20 -15.49
CA LYS A 5 8.33 -2.59 -16.14
C LYS A 5 9.42 -2.88 -15.10
N ASP A 6 10.12 -3.98 -15.26
CA ASP A 6 11.26 -4.41 -14.42
C ASP A 6 10.93 -4.64 -12.92
N LEU A 7 9.65 -4.60 -12.52
CA LEU A 7 9.21 -5.03 -11.20
C LEU A 7 8.82 -6.51 -11.25
N GLU A 8 9.47 -7.34 -10.46
CA GLU A 8 9.28 -8.79 -10.44
C GLU A 8 8.61 -9.27 -9.14
N PRO A 9 7.94 -10.44 -9.15
CA PRO A 9 7.32 -11.00 -7.95
C PRO A 9 8.31 -11.22 -6.79
N ILE A 10 9.59 -11.46 -7.08
CA ILE A 10 10.62 -11.63 -6.04
C ILE A 10 10.88 -10.31 -5.30
N HIS A 11 10.82 -9.17 -6.00
CA HIS A 11 10.95 -7.85 -5.37
C HIS A 11 9.81 -7.60 -4.38
N ILE A 12 8.57 -7.97 -4.75
CA ILE A 12 7.41 -7.84 -3.86
C ILE A 12 7.59 -8.73 -2.62
N ARG A 13 7.99 -10.01 -2.78
CA ARG A 13 8.20 -10.92 -1.63
C ARG A 13 9.27 -10.41 -0.67
N LYS A 14 10.40 -9.91 -1.18
CA LYS A 14 11.46 -9.32 -0.35
C LYS A 14 10.99 -8.07 0.38
N ALA A 15 10.22 -7.22 -0.29
CA ALA A 15 9.66 -6.02 0.33
C ALA A 15 8.58 -6.37 1.38
N VAL A 16 7.78 -7.43 1.19
CA VAL A 16 6.86 -7.95 2.23
C VAL A 16 7.63 -8.31 3.50
N ALA A 17 8.68 -9.12 3.37
CA ALA A 17 9.49 -9.52 4.52
C ALA A 17 10.09 -8.30 5.24
N TYR A 18 10.58 -7.32 4.49
CA TYR A 18 11.09 -6.07 5.05
C TYR A 18 10.01 -5.29 5.81
N VAL A 19 8.80 -5.14 5.24
CA VAL A 19 7.70 -4.42 5.92
C VAL A 19 7.35 -5.10 7.24
N GLU A 20 7.18 -6.42 7.25
CA GLU A 20 6.82 -7.20 8.44
C GLU A 20 7.90 -7.11 9.53
N GLU A 21 9.18 -7.17 9.16
CA GLU A 21 10.31 -6.99 10.08
C GLU A 21 10.30 -5.59 10.70
N GLN A 22 10.16 -4.54 9.87
CA GLN A 22 10.19 -3.16 10.36
C GLN A 22 8.96 -2.75 11.18
N THR A 23 7.86 -3.48 11.07
CA THR A 23 6.62 -3.19 11.82
C THR A 23 6.46 -4.07 13.06
N ALA A 24 7.33 -5.06 13.27
CA ALA A 24 7.19 -6.04 14.35
C ALA A 24 7.10 -5.40 15.76
N GLU A 25 7.88 -4.37 16.01
CA GLU A 25 7.94 -3.68 17.31
C GLU A 25 7.04 -2.43 17.37
N LEU A 26 6.23 -2.17 16.34
CA LEU A 26 5.41 -0.95 16.25
C LEU A 26 3.92 -1.21 16.55
N ILE A 27 3.59 -2.32 17.18
CA ILE A 27 2.19 -2.70 17.42
C ILE A 27 1.46 -1.69 18.33
N ASP A 28 2.14 -1.13 19.31
CA ASP A 28 1.55 -0.15 20.23
C ASP A 28 1.10 1.11 19.49
N LEU A 29 1.87 1.54 18.50
CA LEU A 29 1.48 2.66 17.64
C LEU A 29 0.20 2.37 16.84
N TYR A 30 -0.01 1.13 16.41
CA TYR A 30 -1.28 0.72 15.79
C TYR A 30 -2.45 0.81 16.76
N LEU A 31 -2.26 0.34 17.98
CA LEU A 31 -3.31 0.38 19.02
C LEU A 31 -3.70 1.80 19.39
N GLU A 32 -2.73 2.72 19.37
CA GLU A 32 -2.98 4.14 19.62
C GLU A 32 -3.58 4.87 18.41
N GLN A 33 -3.02 4.64 17.20
CA GLN A 33 -3.38 5.40 16.01
C GLN A 33 -3.35 4.56 14.71
N ALA A 34 -4.36 3.73 14.53
CA ALA A 34 -4.47 2.84 13.36
C ALA A 34 -4.41 3.57 11.99
N ASN A 35 -4.88 4.81 11.91
CA ASN A 35 -4.84 5.59 10.66
C ASN A 35 -3.41 5.96 10.26
N VAL A 36 -2.59 6.37 11.23
CA VAL A 36 -1.16 6.68 11.04
C VAL A 36 -0.40 5.43 10.67
N PHE A 37 -0.75 4.29 11.26
CA PHE A 37 -0.08 3.03 11.00
C PHE A 37 -0.19 2.58 9.54
N SER A 38 -1.32 2.82 8.87
CA SER A 38 -1.46 2.55 7.43
C SER A 38 -0.46 3.34 6.59
N ALA A 39 -0.18 4.59 6.96
CA ALA A 39 0.85 5.39 6.29
C ALA A 39 2.26 4.80 6.54
N ILE A 40 2.55 4.35 7.75
CA ILE A 40 3.83 3.71 8.10
C ILE A 40 4.07 2.43 7.30
N VAL A 41 3.07 1.56 7.18
CA VAL A 41 3.15 0.36 6.32
C VAL A 41 3.46 0.76 4.87
N GLY A 42 2.80 1.81 4.35
CA GLY A 42 3.09 2.34 3.01
C GLY A 42 4.54 2.84 2.88
N ILE A 43 5.05 3.57 3.87
CA ILE A 43 6.44 4.07 3.91
C ILE A 43 7.46 2.93 3.94
N PHE A 44 7.24 1.90 4.75
CA PHE A 44 8.12 0.73 4.75
C PHE A 44 8.03 -0.06 3.45
N GLY A 45 6.86 -0.11 2.81
CA GLY A 45 6.70 -0.64 1.46
C GLY A 45 7.57 0.10 0.43
N VAL A 46 7.60 1.44 0.49
CA VAL A 46 8.52 2.27 -0.33
C VAL A 46 9.97 1.92 -0.06
N LYS A 47 10.38 1.89 1.22
CA LYS A 47 11.77 1.56 1.59
C LYS A 47 12.18 0.17 1.14
N GLY A 48 11.32 -0.81 1.35
CA GLY A 48 11.54 -2.19 0.93
C GLY A 48 11.74 -2.29 -0.59
N LEU A 49 10.81 -1.74 -1.38
CA LEU A 49 10.92 -1.74 -2.85
C LEU A 49 12.13 -0.95 -3.34
N HIS A 50 12.43 0.20 -2.73
CA HIS A 50 13.62 0.97 -3.05
C HIS A 50 14.90 0.14 -2.88
N ALA A 51 14.98 -0.67 -1.84
CA ALA A 51 16.17 -1.49 -1.56
C ALA A 51 16.34 -2.63 -2.58
N VAL A 52 15.24 -3.30 -2.97
CA VAL A 52 15.32 -4.59 -3.68
C VAL A 52 14.92 -4.56 -5.15
N SER A 53 14.43 -3.43 -5.67
CA SER A 53 13.93 -3.32 -7.05
C SER A 53 14.58 -2.19 -7.82
N PRO A 54 14.40 -2.08 -9.15
CA PRO A 54 14.81 -0.92 -9.94
C PRO A 54 14.03 0.36 -9.64
N TYR A 55 12.91 0.26 -8.90
CA TYR A 55 12.14 1.43 -8.49
C TYR A 55 12.80 2.15 -7.33
N LYS A 56 13.15 3.42 -7.54
CA LYS A 56 13.92 4.22 -6.59
C LYS A 56 13.20 5.50 -6.24
N LYS A 57 13.39 5.96 -5.01
CA LYS A 57 13.00 7.31 -4.62
C LYS A 57 13.96 8.31 -5.23
N HIS A 58 13.45 9.42 -5.73
CA HIS A 58 14.30 10.49 -6.22
C HIS A 58 15.14 11.10 -5.08
N LYS A 59 16.29 11.67 -5.43
CA LYS A 59 17.19 12.36 -4.51
C LYS A 59 17.47 13.77 -5.06
N HIS A 60 16.50 14.64 -4.98
CA HIS A 60 16.66 16.03 -5.41
C HIS A 60 16.43 16.97 -4.23
N PRO A 61 17.39 17.87 -3.91
CA PRO A 61 17.31 18.71 -2.70
C PRO A 61 16.10 19.66 -2.72
N ASP A 62 15.76 20.19 -3.90
CA ASP A 62 14.70 21.18 -4.05
C ASP A 62 13.30 20.57 -4.30
N ILE A 63 13.17 19.25 -4.26
CA ILE A 63 11.90 18.57 -4.50
C ILE A 63 11.48 17.79 -3.25
N ALA A 64 10.29 18.10 -2.74
CA ALA A 64 9.74 17.44 -1.55
C ALA A 64 9.73 15.91 -1.72
N GLN A 65 10.24 15.21 -0.72
CA GLN A 65 10.31 13.74 -0.71
C GLN A 65 8.93 13.07 -0.70
N GLN A 66 7.88 13.80 -0.35
CA GLN A 66 6.49 13.31 -0.33
C GLN A 66 5.74 13.56 -1.65
N ARG A 67 6.43 14.12 -2.65
CA ARG A 67 5.83 14.34 -3.97
C ARG A 67 5.51 13.01 -4.63
N PHE A 68 4.36 12.95 -5.33
CA PHE A 68 4.03 11.86 -6.23
C PHE A 68 5.04 11.77 -7.42
N PRO A 69 5.45 10.57 -7.81
CA PRO A 69 5.22 9.29 -7.18
C PRO A 69 6.18 9.01 -6.02
N ASP A 70 5.82 8.06 -5.15
CA ASP A 70 6.71 7.61 -4.08
C ASP A 70 8.02 7.02 -4.61
N LEU A 71 7.93 6.26 -5.72
CA LEU A 71 9.06 5.65 -6.42
C LEU A 71 8.88 5.81 -7.94
N SER A 72 9.99 5.83 -8.64
CA SER A 72 10.02 5.79 -10.10
C SER A 72 11.08 4.84 -10.61
N LEU A 73 10.92 4.35 -11.83
CA LEU A 73 11.92 3.51 -12.46
C LEU A 73 13.26 4.28 -12.53
N ASN A 74 14.30 3.70 -11.92
CA ASN A 74 15.66 4.28 -11.79
C ASN A 74 15.70 5.66 -11.09
N GLY A 75 14.69 6.04 -10.29
CA GLY A 75 14.69 7.30 -9.56
C GLY A 75 14.46 8.54 -10.42
N ARG A 76 13.81 8.40 -11.57
CA ARG A 76 13.52 9.50 -12.49
C ARG A 76 12.66 10.56 -11.82
N LEU A 77 13.02 11.84 -11.95
CA LEU A 77 12.33 12.95 -11.29
C LEU A 77 10.93 13.23 -11.84
N ASN A 78 10.74 13.15 -13.15
CA ASN A 78 9.47 13.35 -13.83
C ASN A 78 9.17 12.11 -14.68
N PRO A 79 8.79 11.01 -14.04
CA PRO A 79 8.49 9.77 -14.76
C PRO A 79 7.14 9.87 -15.46
N PRO A 80 6.96 9.21 -16.61
CA PRO A 80 5.63 9.00 -17.15
C PRO A 80 4.83 8.06 -16.23
N PRO A 81 3.48 8.03 -16.33
CA PRO A 81 2.63 7.22 -15.46
C PRO A 81 3.03 5.74 -15.39
N GLU A 82 3.48 5.15 -16.49
CA GLU A 82 3.87 3.74 -16.59
C GLU A 82 5.16 3.42 -15.80
N GLN A 83 5.92 4.44 -15.43
CA GLN A 83 7.15 4.35 -14.63
C GLN A 83 6.99 4.94 -13.22
N SER A 84 5.78 5.39 -12.88
CA SER A 84 5.42 5.96 -11.58
C SER A 84 4.82 4.90 -10.70
N LEU A 85 5.23 4.83 -9.42
CA LEU A 85 4.76 3.84 -8.47
C LEU A 85 4.49 4.50 -7.13
N GLU A 86 3.23 4.43 -6.71
CA GLU A 86 2.73 4.96 -5.44
C GLU A 86 2.44 3.81 -4.49
N SER A 87 2.76 3.97 -3.21
CA SER A 87 2.63 2.95 -2.17
C SER A 87 1.55 3.33 -1.17
N LYS A 88 0.69 2.38 -0.84
CA LYS A 88 -0.41 2.58 0.12
C LYS A 88 -0.52 1.38 1.07
N GLY A 89 -0.60 1.63 2.38
CA GLY A 89 -0.99 0.61 3.35
C GLY A 89 -2.51 0.62 3.55
N SER A 90 -3.11 -0.56 3.78
CA SER A 90 -4.55 -0.66 4.05
C SER A 90 -4.91 -1.93 4.81
N THR A 91 -5.77 -1.82 5.81
CA THR A 91 -6.43 -2.97 6.45
C THR A 91 -7.65 -3.46 5.67
N ARG A 92 -8.17 -2.65 4.74
CA ARG A 92 -9.37 -2.99 3.97
C ARG A 92 -9.00 -3.85 2.76
N PRO A 93 -9.75 -4.92 2.45
CA PRO A 93 -9.43 -5.83 1.34
C PRO A 93 -9.43 -5.20 -0.05
N TRP A 94 -10.26 -4.18 -0.28
CA TRP A 94 -10.50 -3.65 -1.62
C TRP A 94 -10.26 -2.15 -1.74
N ALA A 95 -10.39 -1.37 -0.66
CA ALA A 95 -10.29 0.09 -0.75
C ALA A 95 -8.87 0.53 -1.16
N ILE A 96 -8.82 1.55 -2.01
CA ILE A 96 -7.63 2.34 -2.31
C ILE A 96 -8.05 3.80 -2.20
N GLN A 97 -7.34 4.56 -1.37
CA GLN A 97 -7.57 5.99 -1.16
C GLN A 97 -6.27 6.76 -1.38
N SER A 98 -6.38 7.98 -1.89
CA SER A 98 -5.28 8.89 -2.11
C SER A 98 -5.71 10.33 -1.90
N HIS A 99 -4.76 11.25 -1.76
CA HIS A 99 -5.04 12.70 -1.72
C HIS A 99 -5.22 13.29 -3.12
N TYR A 100 -4.76 12.58 -4.14
CA TYR A 100 -4.80 13.01 -5.54
C TYR A 100 -5.20 11.84 -6.45
N ASN A 101 -5.66 12.16 -7.66
CA ASN A 101 -6.05 11.20 -8.69
C ASN A 101 -4.96 11.02 -9.76
N HIS A 102 -3.70 10.98 -9.36
CA HIS A 102 -2.59 10.82 -10.31
C HIS A 102 -2.67 9.48 -11.03
N PRO A 103 -2.48 9.45 -12.38
CA PRO A 103 -2.33 8.20 -13.11
C PRO A 103 -0.97 7.55 -12.80
N GLY A 104 -0.95 6.21 -12.72
CA GLY A 104 0.27 5.44 -12.44
C GLY A 104 0.01 4.10 -11.78
N TRP A 105 1.08 3.42 -11.43
CA TRP A 105 1.02 2.17 -10.69
C TRP A 105 0.84 2.43 -9.20
N TYR A 106 -0.03 1.65 -8.58
CA TYR A 106 -0.27 1.65 -7.13
C TYR A 106 0.06 0.28 -6.57
N VAL A 107 0.92 0.26 -5.54
CA VAL A 107 1.21 -0.93 -4.73
C VAL A 107 0.48 -0.78 -3.41
N VAL A 108 -0.44 -1.70 -3.13
CA VAL A 108 -1.26 -1.64 -1.92
C VAL A 108 -0.94 -2.81 -1.02
N TRP A 109 -0.31 -2.50 0.11
CA TRP A 109 0.05 -3.45 1.16
C TRP A 109 -1.17 -3.71 2.03
N ARG A 110 -1.82 -4.86 1.83
CA ARG A 110 -2.96 -5.29 2.64
C ARG A 110 -2.41 -5.99 3.88
N TYR A 111 -2.62 -5.39 5.03
CA TYR A 111 -2.15 -5.95 6.28
C TYR A 111 -3.29 -6.22 7.26
N LEU A 112 -3.05 -7.13 8.17
CA LEU A 112 -3.85 -7.36 9.36
C LEU A 112 -2.92 -7.28 10.57
N VAL A 113 -3.52 -7.10 11.74
CA VAL A 113 -2.82 -7.11 13.02
C VAL A 113 -3.29 -8.32 13.80
N ASP A 114 -2.34 -9.18 14.15
CA ASP A 114 -2.50 -10.39 14.94
C ASP A 114 -1.64 -10.29 16.19
N THR A 115 -2.19 -9.71 17.25
CA THR A 115 -1.51 -9.52 18.54
C THR A 115 -1.18 -10.84 19.24
N THR A 116 -1.79 -11.94 18.81
CA THR A 116 -1.54 -13.28 19.34
C THR A 116 -0.46 -14.04 18.57
N GLU A 117 -0.01 -13.48 17.45
CA GLU A 117 1.04 -14.04 16.59
C GLU A 117 0.77 -15.48 16.12
N THR A 118 -0.51 -15.83 16.00
CA THR A 118 -0.95 -17.17 15.60
C THR A 118 -0.79 -17.43 14.10
N ILE A 119 -0.84 -16.36 13.29
CA ILE A 119 -0.68 -16.44 11.84
C ILE A 119 0.79 -16.54 11.47
N LYS A 120 1.62 -15.68 12.06
CA LYS A 120 3.05 -15.62 11.77
C LYS A 120 3.83 -15.26 13.06
N PRO A 121 4.50 -16.23 13.71
CA PRO A 121 5.25 -15.97 14.93
C PRO A 121 6.24 -14.82 14.78
N LYS A 122 6.36 -13.95 15.78
CA LYS A 122 7.21 -12.76 15.84
C LYS A 122 6.83 -11.64 14.82
N HIS A 123 5.67 -11.75 14.19
CA HIS A 123 5.17 -10.75 13.26
C HIS A 123 3.70 -10.41 13.59
N PRO A 124 3.44 -9.51 14.54
CA PRO A 124 2.07 -9.10 14.88
C PRO A 124 1.40 -8.32 13.73
N VAL A 125 2.18 -7.78 12.81
CA VAL A 125 1.68 -7.15 11.59
C VAL A 125 1.98 -8.06 10.41
N VAL A 126 0.94 -8.58 9.78
CA VAL A 126 1.05 -9.57 8.71
C VAL A 126 0.57 -8.96 7.39
N ILE A 127 1.44 -8.94 6.39
CA ILE A 127 1.05 -8.60 5.02
C ILE A 127 0.41 -9.84 4.38
N TRP A 128 -0.90 -9.84 4.30
CA TRP A 128 -1.62 -10.99 3.76
C TRP A 128 -1.84 -10.93 2.24
N ARG A 129 -1.78 -9.73 1.65
CA ARG A 129 -1.90 -9.53 0.20
C ARG A 129 -1.19 -8.24 -0.22
N VAL A 130 -0.61 -8.25 -1.41
CA VAL A 130 -0.12 -7.04 -2.08
C VAL A 130 -0.78 -6.95 -3.45
N ASP A 131 -1.55 -5.89 -3.66
CA ASP A 131 -2.11 -5.58 -4.97
C ASP A 131 -1.18 -4.63 -5.71
N VAL A 132 -0.98 -4.88 -7.01
CA VAL A 132 -0.27 -3.98 -7.91
C VAL A 132 -1.21 -3.68 -9.08
N VAL A 133 -1.62 -2.42 -9.24
CA VAL A 133 -2.62 -2.03 -10.21
C VAL A 133 -2.25 -0.70 -10.88
N PHE A 134 -2.46 -0.61 -12.19
CA PHE A 134 -2.36 0.65 -12.91
C PHE A 134 -3.71 1.36 -12.87
N LEU A 135 -3.71 2.61 -12.41
CA LEU A 135 -4.90 3.44 -12.30
C LEU A 135 -4.76 4.68 -13.17
N LEU A 136 -5.84 5.04 -13.85
CA LEU A 136 -5.99 6.28 -14.61
C LEU A 136 -6.67 7.34 -13.74
N ALA A 137 -6.56 8.60 -14.11
CA ALA A 137 -7.24 9.70 -13.42
C ALA A 137 -8.76 9.48 -13.30
N ASN A 138 -9.38 8.87 -14.31
CA ASN A 138 -10.82 8.58 -14.35
C ASN A 138 -11.25 7.39 -13.47
N ASP A 139 -10.30 6.64 -12.92
CA ASP A 139 -10.61 5.54 -12.00
C ASP A 139 -10.91 6.05 -10.60
N TRP A 140 -10.65 7.31 -10.33
CA TRP A 140 -10.83 7.94 -9.03
C TRP A 140 -12.12 8.74 -8.95
N LYS A 141 -12.75 8.66 -7.79
CA LYS A 141 -13.90 9.47 -7.42
C LYS A 141 -13.54 10.33 -6.21
N TYR A 142 -13.83 11.61 -6.29
CA TYR A 142 -13.70 12.49 -5.13
C TYR A 142 -14.74 12.13 -4.05
N GLU A 143 -14.27 11.81 -2.86
CA GLU A 143 -15.12 11.40 -1.72
C GLU A 143 -15.33 12.55 -0.72
N GLY A 144 -14.67 13.69 -0.93
CA GLY A 144 -14.72 14.83 -0.03
C GLY A 144 -13.96 14.60 1.28
N SER A 145 -14.08 15.55 2.18
CA SER A 145 -13.64 15.40 3.55
C SER A 145 -14.83 14.96 4.41
N LYS A 146 -14.73 13.80 5.03
CA LYS A 146 -15.74 13.32 6.00
C LYS A 146 -15.45 13.80 7.42
N ALA A 147 -14.61 14.80 7.60
CA ALA A 147 -14.34 15.37 8.93
C ALA A 147 -15.65 15.94 9.48
N LYS A 148 -16.12 15.41 10.60
CA LYS A 148 -17.16 16.05 11.42
C LYS A 148 -16.60 17.32 12.01
N GLU A 149 -17.47 18.31 12.19
CA GLU A 149 -17.14 19.56 12.86
C GLU A 149 -16.40 19.29 14.17
N GLY A 150 -15.21 19.87 14.36
CA GLY A 150 -14.37 19.68 15.55
C GLY A 150 -13.34 18.55 15.50
N THR A 151 -13.23 17.76 14.42
CA THR A 151 -12.34 16.58 14.36
C THR A 151 -11.14 16.72 13.40
N GLY A 152 -10.51 17.87 13.31
CA GLY A 152 -9.26 18.03 12.56
C GLY A 152 -9.41 18.37 11.09
N GLY A 153 -8.29 18.66 10.44
CA GLY A 153 -8.21 19.28 9.12
C GLY A 153 -8.93 18.55 7.98
N ARG A 154 -9.43 19.33 7.04
CA ARG A 154 -10.03 18.82 5.78
C ARG A 154 -8.93 18.23 4.91
N THR A 155 -8.93 16.92 4.71
CA THR A 155 -8.10 16.26 3.71
C THR A 155 -8.92 15.95 2.47
N HIS A 156 -8.42 16.37 1.31
CA HIS A 156 -8.99 15.92 0.05
C HIS A 156 -8.75 14.40 -0.07
N THR A 157 -9.83 13.64 -0.27
CA THR A 157 -9.75 12.19 -0.40
C THR A 157 -10.38 11.77 -1.70
N PHE A 158 -9.64 11.01 -2.49
CA PHE A 158 -10.10 10.29 -3.66
C PHE A 158 -10.13 8.80 -3.36
N GLY A 159 -11.24 8.14 -3.66
CA GLY A 159 -11.36 6.69 -3.61
C GLY A 159 -11.42 6.10 -5.02
N VAL A 160 -10.91 4.90 -5.20
CA VAL A 160 -11.03 4.19 -6.48
C VAL A 160 -12.48 3.76 -6.68
N SER A 161 -13.03 4.05 -7.85
CA SER A 161 -14.37 3.63 -8.25
C SER A 161 -14.40 2.12 -8.54
N ASN A 162 -15.38 1.40 -7.98
CA ASN A 162 -15.53 -0.05 -8.14
C ASN A 162 -14.21 -0.83 -7.87
N PRO A 163 -13.58 -0.64 -6.70
CA PRO A 163 -12.23 -1.15 -6.44
C PRO A 163 -12.15 -2.68 -6.52
N ALA A 164 -13.20 -3.41 -6.13
CA ALA A 164 -13.22 -4.86 -6.24
C ALA A 164 -13.07 -5.33 -7.70
N LYS A 165 -13.73 -4.65 -8.65
CA LYS A 165 -13.61 -4.95 -10.08
C LYS A 165 -12.22 -4.58 -10.62
N LYS A 166 -11.68 -3.43 -10.22
CA LYS A 166 -10.36 -2.96 -10.66
C LYS A 166 -9.21 -3.83 -10.14
N LEU A 167 -9.39 -4.46 -8.99
CA LEU A 167 -8.38 -5.31 -8.35
C LEU A 167 -8.48 -6.79 -8.74
N VAL A 168 -9.39 -7.15 -9.67
CA VAL A 168 -9.41 -8.50 -10.24
C VAL A 168 -8.06 -8.78 -10.93
N GLY A 169 -7.37 -9.83 -10.48
CA GLY A 169 -6.06 -10.19 -11.00
C GLY A 169 -4.90 -9.26 -10.57
N ALA A 170 -5.10 -8.29 -9.67
CA ALA A 170 -4.07 -7.37 -9.22
C ALA A 170 -3.15 -7.93 -8.12
N ALA A 171 -3.47 -9.08 -7.53
CA ALA A 171 -2.68 -9.66 -6.44
C ALA A 171 -1.32 -10.15 -6.93
N ALA A 172 -0.25 -9.42 -6.56
CA ALA A 172 1.14 -9.80 -6.81
C ALA A 172 1.73 -10.69 -5.72
N TYR A 173 1.11 -10.67 -4.55
CA TYR A 173 1.42 -11.52 -3.42
C TYR A 173 0.15 -11.88 -2.67
N THR A 174 0.07 -13.10 -2.18
CA THR A 174 -1.01 -13.56 -1.29
C THR A 174 -0.44 -14.57 -0.29
N LEU A 175 -0.70 -14.35 0.98
CA LEU A 175 -0.37 -15.30 2.04
C LEU A 175 -1.39 -16.45 2.01
N ARG A 176 -0.91 -17.68 1.97
CA ARG A 176 -1.78 -18.88 2.04
C ARG A 176 -2.49 -18.97 3.39
N GLY A 177 -3.71 -19.48 3.39
CA GLY A 177 -4.49 -19.66 4.61
C GLY A 177 -5.22 -18.39 5.09
N ILE A 178 -5.19 -17.28 4.34
CA ILE A 178 -6.01 -16.12 4.61
C ILE A 178 -7.09 -16.00 3.53
N THR A 179 -8.32 -15.81 3.97
CA THR A 179 -9.48 -15.54 3.11
C THR A 179 -10.18 -14.25 3.56
N VAL A 180 -11.10 -13.74 2.75
CA VAL A 180 -11.91 -12.58 3.11
C VAL A 180 -13.33 -13.03 3.41
N LYS A 181 -13.79 -12.85 4.65
CA LYS A 181 -15.16 -13.15 5.10
C LYS A 181 -15.77 -11.85 5.67
N ASN A 182 -16.93 -11.47 5.17
CA ASN A 182 -17.62 -10.23 5.57
C ASN A 182 -16.74 -8.96 5.48
N GLY A 183 -15.92 -8.86 4.43
CA GLY A 183 -15.05 -7.71 4.21
C GLY A 183 -13.84 -7.62 5.13
N LYS A 184 -13.51 -8.68 5.87
CA LYS A 184 -12.34 -8.77 6.75
C LYS A 184 -11.47 -9.96 6.38
N PRO A 185 -10.13 -9.83 6.41
CA PRO A 185 -9.24 -10.98 6.29
C PRO A 185 -9.35 -11.85 7.54
N VAL A 186 -9.50 -13.15 7.34
CA VAL A 186 -9.59 -14.17 8.39
C VAL A 186 -8.79 -15.42 8.00
N LEU A 187 -8.37 -16.21 8.97
CA LEU A 187 -7.80 -17.51 8.70
C LEU A 187 -8.86 -18.38 8.00
N ALA A 188 -8.45 -19.04 6.92
CA ALA A 188 -9.29 -20.04 6.27
C ALA A 188 -9.52 -21.22 7.23
N GLU A 189 -10.75 -21.64 7.35
CA GLU A 189 -11.10 -22.86 8.06
C GLU A 189 -10.40 -24.05 7.34
N ARG A 190 -9.72 -24.90 8.09
CA ARG A 190 -9.05 -26.11 7.56
C ARG A 190 -10.07 -27.17 7.19
#